data_aeb11844e957f7dd512f1220b75c8de9
#
_entry.id   aeb11844e957f7dd512f1220b75c8de9
#
_cell.length_a   1.000
_cell.length_b   1.000
_cell.length_c   1.000
_cell.angle_alpha   90.00
_cell.angle_beta   90.00
_cell.angle_gamma   90.00
#
_symmetry.space_group_name_H-M   'P 1'
#
loop_
_entity.id
_entity.type
_entity.pdbx_description
1 polymer ?
#
loop_
_entity_poly.entity_id
_entity_poly.type
_entity_poly.pdbx_seq_one_letter_code
_entity_poly.pdbx_strand_id
1 'polypeptide(L)'
;MNTTINARPYDPTPARRVAFLGLGVMGYPMAGHLALAGHEVTVYNRTATKSEAFCAQLAGASKVKHAETPAAAATGAEIVLACVGNDDDLRQVVLGEAGAFAGMAPGAIFVDHTTASANV
;
A
#
# COMPACT_ATOMS: atom_id res chain seq x y z
N MET A 1 10.21 12.13 9.72
CA MET A 1 9.00 12.47 10.49
C MET A 1 8.07 11.27 10.56
N ASN A 2 7.69 10.88 11.74
CA ASN A 2 6.78 9.76 11.91
C ASN A 2 5.32 10.21 11.79
N THR A 3 4.54 9.46 11.04
CA THR A 3 3.10 9.66 11.00
C THR A 3 2.48 8.87 12.15
N THR A 4 1.56 9.50 12.88
CA THR A 4 0.89 8.85 13.99
C THR A 4 -0.10 7.82 13.48
N ILE A 5 0.00 6.61 14.02
CA ILE A 5 -0.98 5.55 13.78
C ILE A 5 -1.61 5.23 15.13
N ASN A 6 -2.90 5.54 15.25
CA ASN A 6 -3.64 5.29 16.48
C ASN A 6 -4.11 3.84 16.50
N ALA A 7 -3.37 2.99 17.18
CA ALA A 7 -3.71 1.58 17.30
C ALA A 7 -5.01 1.41 18.07
N ARG A 8 -5.80 0.43 17.68
CA ARG A 8 -7.04 0.04 18.34
C ARG A 8 -7.20 -1.47 18.22
N PRO A 9 -8.02 -2.10 19.07
CA PRO A 9 -8.31 -3.52 18.90
C PRO A 9 -9.10 -3.75 17.62
N TYR A 10 -8.77 -4.83 16.93
CA TYR A 10 -9.47 -5.25 15.72
C TYR A 10 -10.07 -6.62 15.94
N ASP A 11 -11.23 -6.87 15.32
CA ASP A 11 -11.81 -8.21 15.33
C ASP A 11 -10.89 -9.17 14.57
N PRO A 12 -10.72 -10.40 15.04
CA PRO A 12 -9.89 -11.37 14.34
C PRO A 12 -10.40 -11.64 12.93
N THR A 13 -9.49 -11.53 11.95
CA THR A 13 -9.78 -11.86 10.56
C THR A 13 -8.60 -12.67 10.00
N PRO A 14 -8.82 -13.53 8.99
CA PRO A 14 -7.71 -14.20 8.34
C PRO A 14 -6.73 -13.18 7.76
N ALA A 15 -5.44 -13.43 7.93
CA ALA A 15 -4.41 -12.58 7.37
C ALA A 15 -4.43 -12.67 5.83
N ARG A 16 -4.32 -11.50 5.18
CA ARG A 16 -4.28 -11.43 3.72
C ARG A 16 -2.99 -10.76 3.28
N ARG A 17 -2.57 -11.06 2.06
CA ARG A 17 -1.43 -10.39 1.46
C ARG A 17 -1.94 -9.15 0.75
N VAL A 18 -1.47 -7.98 1.19
CA VAL A 18 -1.96 -6.69 0.75
C VAL A 18 -0.77 -5.85 0.25
N ALA A 19 -0.96 -5.17 -0.86
CA ALA A 19 -0.03 -4.14 -1.32
C ALA A 19 -0.66 -2.77 -1.10
N PHE A 20 0.12 -1.80 -0.62
CA PHE A 20 -0.35 -0.44 -0.43
C PHE A 20 0.59 0.53 -1.16
N LEU A 21 0.02 1.27 -2.10
CA LEU A 21 0.76 2.15 -3.00
C LEU A 21 0.49 3.60 -2.62
N GLY A 22 1.52 4.28 -2.11
CA GLY A 22 1.43 5.67 -1.68
C GLY A 22 1.31 5.82 -0.17
N LEU A 23 2.33 6.42 0.44
CA LEU A 23 2.43 6.59 1.89
C LEU A 23 2.38 8.07 2.28
N GLY A 24 1.43 8.80 1.71
CA GLY A 24 1.18 10.19 2.10
C GLY A 24 0.42 10.29 3.41
N VAL A 25 -0.16 11.46 3.66
CA VAL A 25 -0.84 11.76 4.93
C VAL A 25 -1.95 10.76 5.23
N MET A 26 -2.71 10.33 4.21
CA MET A 26 -3.79 9.36 4.40
C MET A 26 -3.31 7.92 4.23
N GLY A 27 -2.46 7.67 3.25
CA GLY A 27 -2.02 6.31 2.94
C GLY A 27 -1.19 5.67 4.04
N TYR A 28 -0.30 6.43 4.67
CA TYR A 28 0.56 5.91 5.72
C TYR A 28 -0.24 5.33 6.89
N PRO A 29 -1.20 6.07 7.49
CA PRO A 29 -2.04 5.50 8.55
C PRO A 29 -2.89 4.33 8.09
N MET A 30 -3.45 4.39 6.87
CA MET A 30 -4.28 3.31 6.34
C MET A 30 -3.49 2.01 6.22
N ALA A 31 -2.28 2.08 5.65
CA ALA A 31 -1.41 0.92 5.56
C ALA A 31 -1.01 0.41 6.95
N GLY A 32 -0.76 1.32 7.89
CA GLY A 32 -0.45 0.98 9.26
C GLY A 32 -1.56 0.22 9.95
N HIS A 33 -2.81 0.61 9.75
CA HIS A 33 -3.95 -0.09 10.33
C HIS A 33 -4.07 -1.52 9.76
N LEU A 34 -3.81 -1.70 8.46
CA LEU A 34 -3.78 -3.04 7.87
C LEU A 34 -2.72 -3.93 8.51
N ALA A 35 -1.53 -3.38 8.75
CA ALA A 35 -0.46 -4.12 9.40
C ALA A 35 -0.81 -4.46 10.85
N LEU A 36 -1.39 -3.51 11.59
CA LEU A 36 -1.80 -3.73 12.98
C LEU A 36 -2.95 -4.73 13.08
N ALA A 37 -3.76 -4.86 12.05
CA ALA A 37 -4.82 -5.86 12.00
C ALA A 37 -4.30 -7.28 11.70
N GLY A 38 -3.01 -7.42 11.42
CA GLY A 38 -2.38 -8.73 11.22
C GLY A 38 -2.15 -9.14 9.77
N HIS A 39 -2.43 -8.26 8.81
CA HIS A 39 -2.19 -8.56 7.39
C HIS A 39 -0.71 -8.46 7.02
N GLU A 40 -0.31 -9.21 5.99
CA GLU A 40 1.00 -9.05 5.39
C GLU A 40 0.94 -7.87 4.42
N VAL A 41 1.65 -6.79 4.72
CA VAL A 41 1.57 -5.54 3.96
C VAL A 41 2.90 -5.28 3.26
N THR A 42 2.86 -5.15 1.94
CA THR A 42 3.98 -4.68 1.14
C THR A 42 3.65 -3.27 0.67
N VAL A 43 4.50 -2.32 0.99
CA VAL A 43 4.26 -0.92 0.65
C VAL A 43 5.17 -0.47 -0.48
N TYR A 44 4.68 0.48 -1.26
CA TYR A 44 5.46 1.22 -2.23
C TYR A 44 5.18 2.70 -2.06
N ASN A 45 6.23 3.50 -2.09
CA ASN A 45 6.11 4.94 -2.16
C ASN A 45 7.19 5.48 -3.09
N ARG A 46 6.87 6.51 -3.85
CA ARG A 46 7.84 7.11 -4.77
C ARG A 46 9.11 7.57 -4.04
N THR A 47 8.96 8.05 -2.81
CA THR A 47 10.09 8.37 -1.94
C THR A 47 10.39 7.18 -1.04
N ALA A 48 11.48 6.47 -1.31
CA ALA A 48 11.83 5.23 -0.62
C ALA A 48 12.03 5.40 0.89
N THR A 49 12.47 6.56 1.35
CA THR A 49 12.64 6.81 2.78
C THR A 49 11.34 6.66 3.57
N LYS A 50 10.20 7.00 2.97
CA LYS A 50 8.90 6.79 3.61
C LYS A 50 8.56 5.33 3.77
N SER A 51 8.84 4.52 2.75
CA SER A 51 8.63 3.07 2.80
C SER A 51 9.50 2.43 3.87
N GLU A 52 10.75 2.84 3.96
CA GLU A 52 11.68 2.35 4.98
C GLU A 52 11.24 2.73 6.39
N ALA A 53 10.80 3.97 6.57
CA ALA A 53 10.29 4.44 7.86
C ALA A 53 9.04 3.66 8.28
N PHE A 54 8.14 3.39 7.34
CA PHE A 54 6.95 2.58 7.60
C PHE A 54 7.34 1.19 8.10
N CYS A 55 8.24 0.52 7.40
CA CYS A 55 8.67 -0.81 7.79
C CYS A 55 9.35 -0.83 9.17
N ALA A 56 10.15 0.19 9.47
CA ALA A 56 10.79 0.30 10.78
C ALA A 56 9.75 0.51 11.89
N GLN A 57 8.76 1.35 11.67
CA GLN A 57 7.73 1.65 12.67
C GLN A 57 6.84 0.43 12.95
N LEU A 58 6.53 -0.36 11.92
CA LEU A 58 5.60 -1.47 12.02
C LEU A 58 6.28 -2.85 12.15
N ALA A 59 7.59 -2.89 12.30
CA ALA A 59 8.34 -4.15 12.28
C ALA A 59 7.89 -5.15 13.35
N GLY A 60 7.40 -4.69 14.50
CA GLY A 60 6.94 -5.57 15.58
C GLY A 60 5.49 -5.99 15.48
N ALA A 61 4.72 -5.42 14.56
CA ALA A 61 3.28 -5.60 14.53
C ALA A 61 2.81 -6.68 13.56
N SER A 62 3.51 -6.85 12.43
CA SER A 62 3.10 -7.75 11.36
C SER A 62 4.26 -7.98 10.40
N LYS A 63 4.02 -8.80 9.38
CA LYS A 63 4.96 -8.95 8.27
C LYS A 63 4.81 -7.77 7.33
N VAL A 64 5.70 -6.81 7.45
CA VAL A 64 5.72 -5.62 6.59
C VAL A 64 7.01 -5.60 5.78
N LYS A 65 6.91 -5.18 4.53
CA LYS A 65 8.07 -4.99 3.65
C LYS A 65 7.76 -3.90 2.64
N HIS A 66 8.80 -3.41 1.97
CA HIS A 66 8.62 -2.43 0.92
C HIS A 66 9.20 -2.94 -0.39
N ALA A 67 8.69 -2.41 -1.49
CA ALA A 67 9.14 -2.75 -2.83
C ALA A 67 9.58 -1.48 -3.56
N GLU A 68 10.41 -1.65 -4.59
CA GLU A 68 10.96 -0.53 -5.34
C GLU A 68 10.06 -0.07 -6.49
N THR A 69 9.09 -0.90 -6.87
CA THR A 69 8.13 -0.57 -7.93
C THR A 69 6.73 -0.98 -7.50
N PRO A 70 5.69 -0.33 -8.06
CA PRO A 70 4.32 -0.77 -7.81
C PRO A 70 4.07 -2.22 -8.23
N ALA A 71 4.62 -2.64 -9.37
CA ALA A 71 4.48 -4.02 -9.85
C ALA A 71 5.07 -5.02 -8.85
N ALA A 72 6.26 -4.74 -8.31
CA ALA A 72 6.88 -5.61 -7.33
C ALA A 72 6.04 -5.68 -6.04
N ALA A 73 5.49 -4.56 -5.60
CA ALA A 73 4.61 -4.53 -4.43
C ALA A 73 3.34 -5.35 -4.66
N ALA A 74 2.77 -5.28 -5.85
CA ALA A 74 1.52 -5.95 -6.19
C ALA A 74 1.70 -7.46 -6.43
N THR A 75 2.91 -7.92 -6.70
CA THR A 75 3.17 -9.34 -6.98
C THR A 75 2.82 -10.19 -5.76
N GLY A 76 1.93 -11.15 -5.96
CA GLY A 76 1.48 -12.04 -4.89
C GLY A 76 0.44 -11.43 -3.95
N ALA A 77 0.06 -10.17 -4.13
CA ALA A 77 -0.97 -9.54 -3.30
C ALA A 77 -2.36 -9.99 -3.74
N GLU A 78 -3.22 -10.24 -2.77
CA GLU A 78 -4.63 -10.54 -3.01
C GLU A 78 -5.43 -9.26 -3.23
N ILE A 79 -5.04 -8.19 -2.54
CA ILE A 79 -5.68 -6.89 -2.60
C ILE A 79 -4.59 -5.83 -2.76
N VAL A 80 -4.77 -4.95 -3.73
CA VAL A 80 -3.86 -3.83 -3.98
C VAL A 80 -4.62 -2.54 -3.76
N LEU A 81 -4.14 -1.71 -2.85
CA LEU A 81 -4.75 -0.43 -2.53
C LEU A 81 -3.82 0.71 -2.96
N ALA A 82 -4.39 1.80 -3.46
CA ALA A 82 -3.62 2.97 -3.86
C ALA A 82 -4.21 4.23 -3.23
N CYS A 83 -3.31 5.12 -2.79
CA CYS A 83 -3.68 6.45 -2.30
C CYS A 83 -2.54 7.40 -2.65
N VAL A 84 -2.59 7.97 -3.85
CA VAL A 84 -1.52 8.83 -4.39
C VAL A 84 -2.02 10.27 -4.58
N GLY A 85 -1.17 11.16 -5.06
CA GLY A 85 -1.42 12.58 -5.00
C GLY A 85 -2.34 13.15 -6.08
N ASN A 86 -2.37 12.59 -7.28
CA ASN A 86 -3.08 13.15 -8.41
C ASN A 86 -3.27 12.13 -9.54
N ASP A 87 -3.94 12.55 -10.62
CA ASP A 87 -4.23 11.71 -11.79
C ASP A 87 -2.97 11.11 -12.42
N ASP A 88 -1.95 11.93 -12.63
CA ASP A 88 -0.73 11.45 -13.28
C ASP A 88 0.01 10.42 -12.44
N ASP A 89 0.09 10.66 -11.15
CA ASP A 89 0.68 9.69 -10.22
C ASP A 89 -0.11 8.39 -10.22
N LEU A 90 -1.43 8.47 -10.24
CA LEU A 90 -2.28 7.27 -10.27
C LEU A 90 -2.09 6.49 -11.56
N ARG A 91 -2.07 7.16 -12.72
CA ARG A 91 -1.81 6.49 -14.00
C ARG A 91 -0.48 5.77 -14.00
N GLN A 92 0.57 6.43 -13.52
CA GLN A 92 1.90 5.84 -13.51
C GLN A 92 1.99 4.65 -12.57
N VAL A 93 1.45 4.79 -11.38
CA VAL A 93 1.49 3.74 -10.35
C VAL A 93 0.69 2.50 -10.78
N VAL A 94 -0.41 2.68 -11.49
CA VAL A 94 -1.30 1.58 -11.87
C VAL A 94 -0.99 1.06 -13.26
N LEU A 95 -0.87 1.96 -14.25
CA LEU A 95 -0.81 1.62 -15.67
C LEU A 95 0.58 1.75 -16.27
N GLY A 96 1.55 2.29 -15.52
CA GLY A 96 2.91 2.44 -16.01
C GLY A 96 3.58 1.09 -16.31
N GLU A 97 4.75 1.14 -16.93
CA GLU A 97 5.49 -0.07 -17.33
C GLU A 97 5.79 -0.98 -16.14
N ALA A 98 6.10 -0.37 -14.98
CA ALA A 98 6.27 -1.10 -13.73
C ALA A 98 5.11 -0.83 -12.76
N GLY A 99 3.92 -0.55 -13.29
CA GLY A 99 2.74 -0.25 -12.52
C GLY A 99 2.10 -1.48 -11.89
N ALA A 100 1.13 -1.25 -11.01
CA ALA A 100 0.51 -2.32 -10.24
C ALA A 100 -0.11 -3.40 -11.12
N PHE A 101 -0.77 -3.01 -12.20
CA PHE A 101 -1.45 -3.98 -13.07
C PHE A 101 -0.47 -4.95 -13.74
N ALA A 102 0.78 -4.53 -13.96
CA ALA A 102 1.80 -5.42 -14.51
C ALA A 102 2.18 -6.54 -13.54
N GLY A 103 2.02 -6.33 -12.25
CA GLY A 103 2.37 -7.32 -11.22
C GLY A 103 1.19 -8.07 -10.62
N MET A 104 -0.04 -7.62 -10.85
CA MET A 104 -1.23 -8.24 -10.25
C MET A 104 -1.57 -9.57 -10.90
N ALA A 105 -1.90 -10.56 -10.07
CA ALA A 105 -2.36 -11.85 -10.53
C ALA A 105 -3.85 -11.78 -10.92
N PRO A 106 -4.32 -12.68 -11.81
CA PRO A 106 -5.75 -12.80 -12.08
C PRO A 106 -6.52 -13.05 -10.79
N GLY A 107 -7.64 -12.35 -10.61
CA GLY A 107 -8.48 -12.48 -9.43
C GLY A 107 -8.11 -11.56 -8.28
N ALA A 108 -6.97 -10.86 -8.34
CA ALA A 108 -6.62 -9.85 -7.34
C ALA A 108 -7.56 -8.64 -7.45
N ILE A 109 -7.81 -8.00 -6.29
CA ILE A 109 -8.71 -6.85 -6.21
C ILE A 109 -7.88 -5.59 -6.14
N PHE A 110 -8.23 -4.58 -6.94
CA PHE A 110 -7.62 -3.26 -6.87
C PHE A 110 -8.62 -2.27 -6.26
N VAL A 111 -8.18 -1.53 -5.23
CA VAL A 111 -8.99 -0.52 -4.56
C VAL A 111 -8.26 0.81 -4.61
N ASP A 112 -8.91 1.83 -5.15
CA ASP A 112 -8.33 3.16 -5.27
C ASP A 112 -8.98 4.11 -4.26
N HIS A 113 -8.15 4.68 -3.40
CA HIS A 113 -8.57 5.68 -2.42
C HIS A 113 -8.11 7.09 -2.82
N THR A 114 -7.55 7.24 -4.01
CA THR A 114 -7.05 8.53 -4.48
C THR A 114 -8.21 9.46 -4.82
N THR A 115 -8.14 10.71 -4.36
CA THR A 115 -9.03 11.75 -4.85
C THR A 115 -8.52 12.21 -6.23
N ALA A 116 -9.18 11.74 -7.28
CA ALA A 116 -8.73 11.92 -8.66
C ALA A 116 -9.92 12.17 -9.57
N SER A 117 -9.64 12.49 -10.85
CA SER A 117 -10.72 12.73 -11.80
C SER A 117 -11.40 11.43 -12.20
N ALA A 118 -12.64 11.57 -12.70
CA ALA A 118 -13.37 10.43 -13.25
C ALA A 118 -12.70 9.85 -14.49
N ASN A 119 -11.92 10.67 -15.22
CA ASN A 119 -11.24 10.23 -16.43
C ASN A 119 -10.15 9.18 -16.15
N VAL A 120 -9.44 9.33 -15.04
CA VAL A 120 -8.38 8.40 -14.71
C VAL A 120 -8.92 7.11 -14.11
#